data_9e573a2949830b2069020b70318ba9ab
#
_entry.id   9e573a2949830b2069020b70318ba9ab
#
_cell.length_a   1.000
_cell.length_b   1.000
_cell.length_c   1.000
_cell.angle_alpha   90.00
_cell.angle_beta   90.00
_cell.angle_gamma   90.00
#
_symmetry.space_group_name_H-M   'P 1'
#
loop_
_entity.id
_entity.type
_entity.pdbx_description
1 polymer ?
#
loop_
_entity_poly.entity_id
_entity_poly.type
_entity_poly.pdbx_seq_one_letter_code
_entity_poly.pdbx_strand_id
1 'polypeptide(L)'
;MGRPLKILFICPQPLWPVNTGARLRNFNLANALCSQAEVSILQAVNPADPPPQTESPFKNVLSAQRGKSYTPWKILRGIFGPLPITVLNYASPAIENALRQTLETNIYDIVQIESIHMAPYLKTIRNLSAASVFLDWHNVESELMQQYADKTTNLAKRRIAARTASLLHQMEQTALKTFSAHLVVSDLERDKLLRRAPDAKIHVIPNGVDTASFSRRDAPPTPTERQTLLFVGSMDYHANSEAVVWFCQETWPHIAAEFPNLDFKIVGRNPPPSVQNLASPRITITGTVADVRPYYHQAFAILVPLRVGGGTRLKILEAMAAAVPVISTRLGAEGISAQDQKEILLADTPAEMTSALRTLLTNPVLAQSLRQSARTLAETQYDLRVLSDKLAAVYSLI
;
A
#
# COMPACT_ATOMS: atom_id res chain seq x y z
N MET A 1 2.41 -26.20 -26.08
CA MET A 1 2.33 -25.07 -25.12
C MET A 1 1.39 -24.03 -25.70
N GLY A 2 0.36 -23.59 -24.98
CA GLY A 2 -0.53 -22.51 -25.44
C GLY A 2 0.25 -21.21 -25.61
N ARG A 3 -0.33 -20.24 -26.35
CA ARG A 3 0.27 -18.89 -26.44
C ARG A 3 0.32 -18.24 -25.06
N PRO A 4 1.30 -17.38 -24.77
CA PRO A 4 1.33 -16.63 -23.52
C PRO A 4 0.10 -15.74 -23.39
N LEU A 5 -0.44 -15.59 -22.19
CA LEU A 5 -1.53 -14.67 -21.90
C LEU A 5 -1.09 -13.24 -22.20
N LYS A 6 -2.00 -12.43 -22.75
CA LYS A 6 -1.80 -10.99 -22.97
C LYS A 6 -2.64 -10.21 -21.97
N ILE A 7 -1.98 -9.42 -21.14
CA ILE A 7 -2.59 -8.72 -20.02
C ILE A 7 -2.34 -7.22 -20.14
N LEU A 8 -3.40 -6.42 -20.00
CA LEU A 8 -3.31 -4.97 -19.91
C LEU A 8 -3.62 -4.51 -18.48
N PHE A 9 -2.67 -3.82 -17.86
CA PHE A 9 -2.90 -3.12 -16.58
C PHE A 9 -3.28 -1.67 -16.86
N ILE A 10 -4.34 -1.18 -16.21
CA ILE A 10 -4.78 0.22 -16.26
C ILE A 10 -4.54 0.85 -14.90
N CYS A 11 -3.49 1.66 -14.80
CA CYS A 11 -2.99 2.21 -13.55
C CYS A 11 -3.39 3.68 -13.35
N PRO A 12 -3.90 4.08 -12.16
CA PRO A 12 -4.32 5.45 -11.86
C PRO A 12 -3.16 6.44 -11.73
N GLN A 13 -1.92 5.95 -11.71
CA GLN A 13 -0.70 6.74 -11.53
C GLN A 13 0.48 6.05 -12.24
N PRO A 14 1.59 6.77 -12.51
CA PRO A 14 2.76 6.15 -13.10
C PRO A 14 3.35 5.10 -12.16
N LEU A 15 3.91 4.04 -12.74
CA LEU A 15 4.58 2.99 -11.97
C LEU A 15 5.88 3.51 -11.33
N TRP A 16 6.61 4.35 -12.03
CA TRP A 16 7.87 4.92 -11.54
C TRP A 16 7.74 6.39 -11.08
N PRO A 17 8.56 6.79 -10.10
CA PRO A 17 9.43 5.97 -9.24
C PRO A 17 8.58 5.09 -8.30
N VAL A 18 9.07 3.87 -8.01
CA VAL A 18 8.40 2.88 -7.16
C VAL A 18 8.61 3.26 -5.67
N ASN A 19 8.00 4.36 -5.24
CA ASN A 19 8.24 4.99 -3.95
C ASN A 19 6.99 5.23 -3.10
N THR A 20 5.85 4.66 -3.50
CA THR A 20 4.60 4.64 -2.71
C THR A 20 4.01 3.24 -2.70
N GLY A 21 3.23 2.90 -1.67
CA GLY A 21 2.61 1.58 -1.54
C GLY A 21 1.78 1.17 -2.77
N ALA A 22 0.98 2.08 -3.31
CA ALA A 22 0.18 1.80 -4.49
C ALA A 22 1.02 1.58 -5.76
N ARG A 23 2.08 2.38 -5.98
CA ARG A 23 3.00 2.18 -7.11
C ARG A 23 3.76 0.86 -6.99
N LEU A 24 4.21 0.54 -5.77
CA LEU A 24 4.90 -0.71 -5.50
C LEU A 24 3.99 -1.91 -5.76
N ARG A 25 2.73 -1.86 -5.31
CA ARG A 25 1.75 -2.91 -5.61
C ARG A 25 1.55 -3.09 -7.11
N ASN A 26 1.22 -2.01 -7.83
CA ASN A 26 0.97 -2.07 -9.27
C ASN A 26 2.18 -2.61 -10.03
N PHE A 27 3.38 -2.14 -9.67
CA PHE A 27 4.62 -2.62 -10.28
C PHE A 27 4.87 -4.09 -9.98
N ASN A 28 4.75 -4.50 -8.72
CA ASN A 28 5.04 -5.87 -8.29
C ASN A 28 4.07 -6.87 -8.92
N LEU A 29 2.76 -6.57 -8.94
CA LEU A 29 1.77 -7.45 -9.56
C LEU A 29 2.02 -7.59 -11.07
N ALA A 30 2.25 -6.49 -11.77
CA ALA A 30 2.51 -6.51 -13.20
C ALA A 30 3.83 -7.22 -13.51
N ASN A 31 4.91 -6.93 -12.78
CA ASN A 31 6.22 -7.52 -12.97
C ASN A 31 6.25 -9.02 -12.67
N ALA A 32 5.50 -9.45 -11.65
CA ALA A 32 5.38 -10.86 -11.29
C ALA A 32 4.90 -11.75 -12.44
N LEU A 33 4.10 -11.19 -13.36
CA LEU A 33 3.54 -11.92 -14.50
C LEU A 33 4.44 -11.92 -15.74
N CYS A 34 5.46 -11.06 -15.81
CA CYS A 34 6.29 -10.90 -17.02
C CYS A 34 7.06 -12.17 -17.42
N SER A 35 7.27 -13.11 -16.48
CA SER A 35 7.87 -14.41 -16.79
C SER A 35 6.92 -15.41 -17.47
N GLN A 36 5.60 -15.18 -17.39
CA GLN A 36 4.56 -16.13 -17.80
C GLN A 36 3.55 -15.52 -18.80
N ALA A 37 3.54 -14.20 -18.95
CA ALA A 37 2.57 -13.46 -19.78
C ALA A 37 3.20 -12.24 -20.46
N GLU A 38 2.58 -11.80 -21.56
CA GLU A 38 2.89 -10.51 -22.19
C GLU A 38 2.11 -9.40 -21.46
N VAL A 39 2.81 -8.60 -20.65
CA VAL A 39 2.21 -7.53 -19.85
C VAL A 39 2.39 -6.18 -20.53
N SER A 40 1.29 -5.46 -20.72
CA SER A 40 1.25 -4.06 -21.17
C SER A 40 0.65 -3.18 -20.09
N ILE A 41 1.13 -1.94 -20.00
CA ILE A 41 0.69 -0.95 -19.00
C ILE A 41 0.08 0.25 -19.72
N LEU A 42 -1.09 0.69 -19.28
CA LEU A 42 -1.64 2.01 -19.56
C LEU A 42 -1.71 2.77 -18.24
N GLN A 43 -0.90 3.81 -18.10
CA GLN A 43 -0.79 4.57 -16.84
C GLN A 43 -1.25 6.01 -17.01
N ALA A 44 -1.97 6.51 -16.00
CA ALA A 44 -2.34 7.92 -15.90
C ALA A 44 -1.15 8.72 -15.36
N VAL A 45 -0.77 9.79 -16.05
CA VAL A 45 0.37 10.64 -15.67
C VAL A 45 -0.05 12.11 -15.55
N ASN A 46 0.67 12.87 -14.72
CA ASN A 46 0.61 14.34 -14.72
C ASN A 46 1.82 14.92 -15.47
N PRO A 47 1.76 16.18 -15.92
CA PRO A 47 2.89 16.82 -16.62
C PRO A 47 4.20 16.85 -15.82
N ALA A 48 4.12 16.81 -14.49
CA ALA A 48 5.29 16.83 -13.60
C ALA A 48 5.85 15.43 -13.29
N ASP A 49 5.17 14.36 -13.70
CA ASP A 49 5.66 13.01 -13.47
C ASP A 49 6.85 12.72 -14.40
N PRO A 50 7.87 11.98 -13.94
CA PRO A 50 9.01 11.63 -14.77
C PRO A 50 8.56 10.71 -15.93
N PRO A 51 9.29 10.72 -17.05
CA PRO A 51 9.01 9.81 -18.16
C PRO A 51 9.17 8.35 -17.71
N PRO A 52 8.53 7.40 -18.39
CA PRO A 52 8.73 5.98 -18.15
C PRO A 52 10.21 5.62 -18.28
N GLN A 53 10.65 4.65 -17.48
CA GLN A 53 12.02 4.12 -17.61
C GLN A 53 12.18 3.44 -18.98
N THR A 54 13.33 3.66 -19.60
CA THR A 54 13.68 3.09 -20.91
C THR A 54 13.85 1.56 -20.81
N GLU A 55 14.36 1.07 -19.69
CA GLU A 55 14.45 -0.37 -19.41
C GLU A 55 13.25 -0.80 -18.56
N SER A 56 12.33 -1.51 -19.17
CA SER A 56 11.10 -1.96 -18.53
C SER A 56 10.90 -3.46 -18.81
N PRO A 57 10.47 -4.26 -17.82
CA PRO A 57 10.11 -5.66 -18.04
C PRO A 57 8.83 -5.82 -18.87
N PHE A 58 8.06 -4.75 -19.04
CA PHE A 58 6.76 -4.75 -19.72
C PHE A 58 6.92 -4.62 -21.23
N LYS A 59 6.04 -5.29 -21.98
CA LYS A 59 6.06 -5.23 -23.45
C LYS A 59 5.81 -3.82 -23.96
N ASN A 60 4.84 -3.11 -23.36
CA ASN A 60 4.52 -1.72 -23.69
C ASN A 60 4.19 -0.95 -22.41
N VAL A 61 4.63 0.30 -22.34
CA VAL A 61 4.22 1.25 -21.28
C VAL A 61 3.67 2.50 -21.96
N LEU A 62 2.37 2.64 -21.93
CA LEU A 62 1.63 3.77 -22.51
C LEU A 62 1.28 4.75 -21.39
N SER A 63 1.51 6.04 -21.63
CA SER A 63 1.20 7.11 -20.67
C SER A 63 0.15 8.05 -21.23
N ALA A 64 -0.90 8.31 -20.48
CA ALA A 64 -1.96 9.24 -20.85
C ALA A 64 -2.18 10.30 -19.77
N GLN A 65 -2.39 11.55 -20.17
CA GLN A 65 -2.52 12.68 -19.26
C GLN A 65 -3.83 12.60 -18.46
N ARG A 66 -3.71 12.65 -17.13
CA ARG A 66 -4.86 12.64 -16.22
C ARG A 66 -5.62 13.97 -16.20
N GLY A 67 -4.92 15.06 -16.45
CA GLY A 67 -5.46 16.41 -16.29
C GLY A 67 -5.50 16.88 -14.85
N LYS A 68 -5.89 18.13 -14.62
CA LYS A 68 -5.91 18.75 -13.28
C LYS A 68 -6.95 18.08 -12.39
N SER A 69 -6.56 17.77 -11.15
CA SER A 69 -7.46 17.30 -10.10
C SER A 69 -8.19 18.48 -9.43
N TYR A 70 -9.35 18.20 -8.84
CA TYR A 70 -10.13 19.15 -8.02
C TYR A 70 -10.40 20.50 -8.69
N THR A 71 -10.63 20.52 -10.03
CA THR A 71 -11.09 21.75 -10.70
C THR A 71 -12.47 22.14 -10.20
N PRO A 72 -12.85 23.45 -10.23
CA PRO A 72 -14.18 23.88 -9.79
C PRO A 72 -15.32 23.09 -10.43
N TRP A 73 -15.19 22.76 -11.72
CA TRP A 73 -16.17 21.94 -12.42
C TRP A 73 -16.25 20.49 -11.91
N LYS A 74 -15.11 19.85 -11.61
CA LYS A 74 -15.09 18.51 -11.03
C LYS A 74 -15.67 18.52 -9.62
N ILE A 75 -15.41 19.56 -8.83
CA ILE A 75 -16.00 19.74 -7.50
C ILE A 75 -17.51 19.86 -7.59
N LEU A 76 -18.02 20.74 -8.47
CA LEU A 76 -19.45 20.90 -8.69
C LEU A 76 -20.13 19.59 -9.12
N ARG A 77 -19.54 18.89 -10.09
CA ARG A 77 -20.04 17.57 -10.54
C ARG A 77 -19.94 16.50 -9.46
N GLY A 78 -18.96 16.55 -8.58
CA GLY A 78 -18.85 15.62 -7.45
C GLY A 78 -19.89 15.90 -6.35
N ILE A 79 -20.28 17.17 -6.16
CA ILE A 79 -21.30 17.54 -5.21
C ILE A 79 -22.71 17.22 -5.71
N PHE A 80 -23.02 17.49 -6.97
CA PHE A 80 -24.38 17.39 -7.53
C PHE A 80 -24.58 16.21 -8.49
N GLY A 81 -23.51 15.66 -9.03
CA GLY A 81 -23.56 14.58 -10.01
C GLY A 81 -23.56 13.17 -9.38
N PRO A 82 -23.62 12.14 -10.24
CA PRO A 82 -23.70 10.74 -9.81
C PRO A 82 -22.32 10.09 -9.53
N LEU A 83 -21.21 10.75 -9.84
CA LEU A 83 -19.86 10.20 -9.65
C LEU A 83 -19.14 10.86 -8.48
N PRO A 84 -18.40 10.07 -7.68
CA PRO A 84 -17.55 10.60 -6.63
C PRO A 84 -16.51 11.59 -7.15
N ILE A 85 -16.20 12.63 -6.40
CA ILE A 85 -15.18 13.61 -6.79
C ILE A 85 -13.80 12.97 -6.98
N THR A 86 -13.49 11.97 -6.17
CA THR A 86 -12.23 11.20 -6.27
C THR A 86 -12.12 10.49 -7.60
N VAL A 87 -13.20 9.89 -8.10
CA VAL A 87 -13.28 9.22 -9.40
C VAL A 87 -13.18 10.24 -10.56
N LEU A 88 -13.85 11.39 -10.44
CA LEU A 88 -13.78 12.46 -11.45
C LEU A 88 -12.35 12.98 -11.68
N ASN A 89 -11.47 12.84 -10.70
CA ASN A 89 -10.07 13.21 -10.86
C ASN A 89 -9.31 12.29 -11.83
N TYR A 90 -9.81 11.08 -12.07
CA TYR A 90 -9.23 10.10 -13.00
C TYR A 90 -9.99 9.99 -14.33
N ALA A 91 -11.17 10.60 -14.43
CA ALA A 91 -11.90 10.69 -15.68
C ALA A 91 -11.19 11.69 -16.63
N SER A 92 -10.57 11.17 -17.70
CA SER A 92 -9.79 11.95 -18.66
C SER A 92 -10.06 11.47 -20.09
N PRO A 93 -10.39 12.39 -21.01
CA PRO A 93 -10.51 12.05 -22.43
C PRO A 93 -9.21 11.48 -23.03
N ALA A 94 -8.04 11.91 -22.54
CA ALA A 94 -6.75 11.40 -23.00
C ALA A 94 -6.56 9.93 -22.61
N ILE A 95 -6.94 9.55 -21.38
CA ILE A 95 -6.90 8.14 -20.94
C ILE A 95 -7.91 7.32 -21.74
N GLU A 96 -9.12 7.83 -21.93
CA GLU A 96 -10.17 7.17 -22.73
C GLU A 96 -9.71 6.90 -24.16
N ASN A 97 -9.12 7.89 -24.84
CA ASN A 97 -8.63 7.76 -26.20
C ASN A 97 -7.44 6.78 -26.30
N ALA A 98 -6.49 6.85 -25.36
CA ALA A 98 -5.38 5.92 -25.32
C ALA A 98 -5.85 4.47 -25.09
N LEU A 99 -6.84 4.28 -24.21
CA LEU A 99 -7.45 2.97 -23.97
C LEU A 99 -8.14 2.44 -25.21
N ARG A 100 -8.96 3.26 -25.91
CA ARG A 100 -9.60 2.87 -27.16
C ARG A 100 -8.58 2.44 -28.20
N GLN A 101 -7.60 3.28 -28.49
CA GLN A 101 -6.53 2.96 -29.42
C GLN A 101 -5.81 1.67 -29.07
N THR A 102 -5.52 1.46 -27.78
CA THR A 102 -4.85 0.25 -27.29
C THR A 102 -5.68 -1.01 -27.55
N LEU A 103 -7.00 -0.96 -27.28
CA LEU A 103 -7.91 -2.09 -27.45
C LEU A 103 -8.30 -2.35 -28.92
N GLU A 104 -8.30 -1.34 -29.77
CA GLU A 104 -8.54 -1.48 -31.21
C GLU A 104 -7.33 -2.09 -31.95
N THR A 105 -6.11 -1.86 -31.44
CA THR A 105 -4.88 -2.34 -32.07
C THR A 105 -4.36 -3.63 -31.49
N ASN A 106 -4.80 -4.05 -30.30
CA ASN A 106 -4.30 -5.23 -29.61
C ASN A 106 -5.46 -6.04 -28.98
N ILE A 107 -5.31 -7.37 -29.03
CA ILE A 107 -6.21 -8.29 -28.34
C ILE A 107 -5.57 -8.70 -27.01
N TYR A 108 -6.30 -8.52 -25.93
CA TYR A 108 -5.92 -8.94 -24.58
C TYR A 108 -6.85 -10.05 -24.09
N ASP A 109 -6.30 -10.96 -23.29
CA ASP A 109 -7.07 -12.00 -22.61
C ASP A 109 -7.66 -11.47 -21.29
N ILE A 110 -6.88 -10.58 -20.63
CA ILE A 110 -7.24 -9.98 -19.35
C ILE A 110 -6.97 -8.48 -19.41
N VAL A 111 -7.89 -7.70 -18.86
CA VAL A 111 -7.67 -6.29 -18.52
C VAL A 111 -7.81 -6.14 -17.01
N GLN A 112 -6.73 -5.77 -16.33
CA GLN A 112 -6.75 -5.48 -14.91
C GLN A 112 -6.82 -3.98 -14.65
N ILE A 113 -7.85 -3.57 -13.92
CA ILE A 113 -8.05 -2.18 -13.49
C ILE A 113 -7.51 -2.04 -12.06
N GLU A 114 -6.56 -1.14 -11.90
CA GLU A 114 -5.94 -0.80 -10.62
C GLU A 114 -6.73 0.31 -9.92
N SER A 115 -7.43 -0.05 -8.86
CA SER A 115 -8.29 0.83 -8.07
C SER A 115 -9.68 1.12 -8.66
N ILE A 116 -10.66 1.20 -7.77
CA ILE A 116 -12.06 1.55 -8.07
C ILE A 116 -12.19 2.91 -8.81
N HIS A 117 -11.22 3.80 -8.64
CA HIS A 117 -11.22 5.10 -9.31
C HIS A 117 -11.15 5.01 -10.84
N MET A 118 -10.62 3.89 -11.37
CA MET A 118 -10.54 3.62 -12.81
C MET A 118 -11.72 2.78 -13.33
N ALA A 119 -12.63 2.34 -12.46
CA ALA A 119 -13.77 1.49 -12.85
C ALA A 119 -14.69 2.09 -13.94
N PRO A 120 -14.86 3.42 -14.12
CA PRO A 120 -15.64 3.96 -15.23
C PRO A 120 -15.17 3.52 -16.62
N TYR A 121 -13.88 3.17 -16.80
CA TYR A 121 -13.34 2.67 -18.05
C TYR A 121 -13.81 1.27 -18.43
N LEU A 122 -14.44 0.52 -17.50
CA LEU A 122 -15.05 -0.79 -17.76
C LEU A 122 -16.00 -0.77 -18.95
N LYS A 123 -16.79 0.30 -19.11
CA LYS A 123 -17.73 0.43 -20.24
C LYS A 123 -17.02 0.39 -21.58
N THR A 124 -15.93 1.12 -21.70
CA THR A 124 -15.11 1.18 -22.92
C THR A 124 -14.45 -0.15 -23.22
N ILE A 125 -13.92 -0.82 -22.17
CA ILE A 125 -13.29 -2.13 -22.32
C ILE A 125 -14.30 -3.14 -22.86
N ARG A 126 -15.49 -3.22 -22.29
CA ARG A 126 -16.53 -4.17 -22.71
C ARG A 126 -17.07 -3.91 -24.12
N ASN A 127 -17.05 -2.67 -24.57
CA ASN A 127 -17.51 -2.34 -25.93
C ASN A 127 -16.47 -2.71 -26.99
N LEU A 128 -15.18 -2.80 -26.64
CA LEU A 128 -14.09 -2.95 -27.60
C LEU A 128 -13.30 -4.26 -27.43
N SER A 129 -13.53 -5.00 -26.34
CA SER A 129 -12.76 -6.19 -26.03
C SER A 129 -13.61 -7.27 -25.36
N ALA A 130 -13.34 -8.53 -25.71
CA ALA A 130 -13.90 -9.71 -25.03
C ALA A 130 -13.06 -10.15 -23.82
N ALA A 131 -12.03 -9.39 -23.43
CA ALA A 131 -11.15 -9.70 -22.30
C ALA A 131 -11.93 -9.85 -20.99
N SER A 132 -11.48 -10.75 -20.15
CA SER A 132 -11.93 -10.80 -18.75
C SER A 132 -11.41 -9.58 -17.99
N VAL A 133 -12.28 -8.88 -17.26
CA VAL A 133 -11.91 -7.62 -16.59
C VAL A 133 -11.84 -7.83 -15.10
N PHE A 134 -10.65 -7.61 -14.53
CA PHE A 134 -10.37 -7.71 -13.11
C PHE A 134 -10.28 -6.34 -12.45
N LEU A 135 -10.73 -6.25 -11.21
CA LEU A 135 -10.54 -5.05 -10.38
C LEU A 135 -9.61 -5.38 -9.21
N ASP A 136 -8.48 -4.70 -9.12
CA ASP A 136 -7.64 -4.73 -7.92
C ASP A 136 -8.08 -3.65 -6.93
N TRP A 137 -8.45 -4.07 -5.74
CA TRP A 137 -8.88 -3.21 -4.65
C TRP A 137 -7.67 -2.87 -3.79
N HIS A 138 -7.14 -1.67 -3.93
CA HIS A 138 -6.08 -1.20 -3.02
C HIS A 138 -6.62 -0.99 -1.60
N ASN A 139 -7.88 -0.55 -1.52
CA ASN A 139 -8.65 -0.34 -0.29
C ASN A 139 -10.15 -0.38 -0.62
N VAL A 140 -10.98 -0.50 0.40
CA VAL A 140 -12.40 -0.17 0.32
C VAL A 140 -12.55 1.34 0.50
N GLU A 141 -12.54 2.07 -0.62
CA GLU A 141 -12.42 3.54 -0.64
C GLU A 141 -13.61 4.25 0.02
N SER A 142 -14.81 3.64 -0.02
CA SER A 142 -15.99 4.17 0.68
C SER A 142 -15.78 4.21 2.20
N GLU A 143 -15.13 3.21 2.79
CA GLU A 143 -14.85 3.15 4.22
C GLU A 143 -13.80 4.19 4.63
N LEU A 144 -12.73 4.34 3.83
CA LEU A 144 -11.71 5.36 4.08
C LEU A 144 -12.29 6.77 4.02
N MET A 145 -13.16 7.03 3.04
CA MET A 145 -13.79 8.33 2.89
C MET A 145 -14.81 8.60 4.02
N GLN A 146 -15.51 7.58 4.50
CA GLN A 146 -16.39 7.70 5.66
C GLN A 146 -15.58 8.00 6.94
N GLN A 147 -14.49 7.29 7.19
CA GLN A 147 -13.58 7.58 8.32
C GLN A 147 -13.05 9.03 8.27
N TYR A 148 -12.72 9.52 7.08
CA TYR A 148 -12.31 10.91 6.90
C TYR A 148 -13.45 11.87 7.23
N ALA A 149 -14.69 11.59 6.78
CA ALA A 149 -15.86 12.41 7.09
C ALA A 149 -16.11 12.47 8.61
N ASP A 150 -16.02 11.33 9.31
CA ASP A 150 -16.29 11.24 10.75
C ASP A 150 -15.28 12.03 11.61
N LYS A 151 -14.02 12.11 11.14
CA LYS A 151 -12.93 12.84 11.82
C LYS A 151 -12.86 14.33 11.44
N THR A 152 -13.55 14.74 10.38
CA THR A 152 -13.50 16.12 9.88
C THR A 152 -14.41 17.05 10.70
N THR A 153 -13.81 18.08 11.31
CA THR A 153 -14.55 19.09 12.12
C THR A 153 -15.28 20.12 11.26
N ASN A 154 -14.79 20.42 10.06
CA ASN A 154 -15.44 21.36 9.14
C ASN A 154 -16.69 20.75 8.52
N LEU A 155 -17.86 21.30 8.83
CA LEU A 155 -19.15 20.77 8.43
C LEU A 155 -19.34 20.66 6.90
N ALA A 156 -18.83 21.63 6.13
CA ALA A 156 -18.95 21.59 4.66
C ALA A 156 -18.09 20.45 4.09
N LYS A 157 -16.84 20.33 4.52
CA LYS A 157 -15.95 19.22 4.13
C LYS A 157 -16.50 17.86 4.55
N ARG A 158 -17.06 17.77 5.77
CA ARG A 158 -17.70 16.56 6.29
C ARG A 158 -18.86 16.11 5.40
N ARG A 159 -19.76 17.02 5.00
CA ARG A 159 -20.89 16.69 4.11
C ARG A 159 -20.44 16.22 2.72
N ILE A 160 -19.42 16.88 2.14
CA ILE A 160 -18.86 16.49 0.85
C ILE A 160 -18.21 15.11 0.95
N ALA A 161 -17.46 14.84 2.01
CA ALA A 161 -16.81 13.56 2.23
C ALA A 161 -17.83 12.44 2.44
N ALA A 162 -18.86 12.63 3.27
CA ALA A 162 -19.93 11.66 3.49
C ALA A 162 -20.70 11.35 2.20
N ARG A 163 -21.02 12.36 1.38
CA ARG A 163 -21.60 12.13 0.06
C ARG A 163 -20.67 11.34 -0.86
N THR A 164 -19.39 11.69 -0.88
CA THR A 164 -18.38 10.97 -1.68
C THR A 164 -18.29 9.52 -1.24
N ALA A 165 -18.30 9.23 0.06
CA ALA A 165 -18.34 7.87 0.61
C ALA A 165 -19.58 7.10 0.14
N SER A 166 -20.77 7.71 0.18
CA SER A 166 -22.01 7.09 -0.29
C SER A 166 -21.98 6.77 -1.79
N LEU A 167 -21.48 7.67 -2.62
CA LEU A 167 -21.32 7.43 -4.07
C LEU A 167 -20.28 6.36 -4.38
N LEU A 168 -19.16 6.33 -3.64
CA LEU A 168 -18.15 5.27 -3.74
C LEU A 168 -18.78 3.92 -3.36
N HIS A 169 -19.53 3.86 -2.28
CA HIS A 169 -20.20 2.63 -1.86
C HIS A 169 -21.13 2.06 -2.93
N GLN A 170 -21.94 2.91 -3.57
CA GLN A 170 -22.81 2.49 -4.68
C GLN A 170 -22.02 1.97 -5.88
N MET A 171 -20.91 2.66 -6.20
CA MET A 171 -20.02 2.27 -7.29
C MET A 171 -19.29 0.96 -6.98
N GLU A 172 -18.84 0.75 -5.75
CA GLU A 172 -18.25 -0.49 -5.26
C GLU A 172 -19.25 -1.66 -5.35
N GLN A 173 -20.49 -1.47 -4.94
CA GLN A 173 -21.54 -2.49 -5.08
C GLN A 173 -21.80 -2.86 -6.54
N THR A 174 -21.78 -1.86 -7.44
CA THR A 174 -21.94 -2.11 -8.87
C THR A 174 -20.74 -2.86 -9.42
N ALA A 175 -19.52 -2.48 -9.02
CA ALA A 175 -18.29 -3.14 -9.44
C ALA A 175 -18.28 -4.63 -9.04
N LEU A 176 -18.67 -4.96 -7.81
CA LEU A 176 -18.74 -6.34 -7.32
C LEU A 176 -19.61 -7.25 -8.18
N LYS A 177 -20.62 -6.70 -8.87
CA LYS A 177 -21.53 -7.44 -9.76
C LYS A 177 -21.11 -7.44 -11.22
N THR A 178 -20.21 -6.51 -11.61
CA THR A 178 -19.94 -6.27 -13.03
C THR A 178 -18.55 -6.70 -13.48
N PHE A 179 -17.57 -6.77 -12.61
CA PHE A 179 -16.24 -7.28 -12.95
C PHE A 179 -16.21 -8.81 -12.96
N SER A 180 -15.32 -9.40 -13.74
CA SER A 180 -15.17 -10.85 -13.85
C SER A 180 -14.60 -11.47 -12.56
N ALA A 181 -13.67 -10.77 -11.93
CA ALA A 181 -13.10 -11.11 -10.64
C ALA A 181 -12.49 -9.88 -9.94
N HIS A 182 -12.19 -10.03 -8.65
CA HIS A 182 -11.66 -9.01 -7.78
C HIS A 182 -10.42 -9.51 -7.07
N LEU A 183 -9.39 -8.67 -6.99
CA LEU A 183 -8.20 -8.90 -6.18
C LEU A 183 -8.26 -7.98 -4.97
N VAL A 184 -7.96 -8.50 -3.79
CA VAL A 184 -7.91 -7.77 -2.52
C VAL A 184 -6.62 -8.06 -1.79
N VAL A 185 -6.22 -7.18 -0.87
CA VAL A 185 -4.92 -7.29 -0.20
C VAL A 185 -4.95 -8.16 1.06
N SER A 186 -6.13 -8.51 1.58
CA SER A 186 -6.25 -9.31 2.80
C SER A 186 -7.57 -10.09 2.89
N ASP A 187 -7.59 -11.13 3.71
CA ASP A 187 -8.81 -11.87 4.05
C ASP A 187 -9.87 -10.99 4.70
N LEU A 188 -9.44 -10.02 5.51
CA LEU A 188 -10.35 -9.04 6.13
C LEU A 188 -11.12 -8.24 5.08
N GLU A 189 -10.47 -7.78 4.03
CA GLU A 189 -11.12 -7.05 2.93
C GLU A 189 -12.01 -7.97 2.10
N ARG A 190 -11.53 -9.19 1.79
CA ARG A 190 -12.36 -10.20 1.13
C ARG A 190 -13.67 -10.42 1.89
N ASP A 191 -13.60 -10.65 3.19
CA ASP A 191 -14.77 -10.96 4.01
C ASP A 191 -15.71 -9.74 4.11
N LYS A 192 -15.17 -8.51 4.13
CA LYS A 192 -15.97 -7.28 4.05
C LYS A 192 -16.74 -7.19 2.73
N LEU A 193 -16.09 -7.48 1.61
CA LEU A 193 -16.73 -7.40 0.30
C LEU A 193 -17.70 -8.55 0.05
N LEU A 194 -17.40 -9.77 0.52
CA LEU A 194 -18.33 -10.92 0.44
C LEU A 194 -19.61 -10.69 1.24
N ARG A 195 -19.56 -9.96 2.37
CA ARG A 195 -20.80 -9.55 3.07
C ARG A 195 -21.70 -8.64 2.23
N ARG A 196 -21.11 -7.87 1.29
CA ARG A 196 -21.86 -6.98 0.37
C ARG A 196 -22.31 -7.70 -0.91
N ALA A 197 -21.58 -8.70 -1.35
CA ALA A 197 -21.88 -9.51 -2.55
C ALA A 197 -21.33 -10.93 -2.37
N PRO A 198 -22.15 -11.87 -1.81
CA PRO A 198 -21.70 -13.23 -1.49
C PRO A 198 -21.21 -14.03 -2.69
N ASP A 199 -21.73 -13.74 -3.89
CA ASP A 199 -21.42 -14.48 -5.13
C ASP A 199 -20.23 -13.86 -5.90
N ALA A 200 -19.63 -12.77 -5.41
CA ALA A 200 -18.51 -12.13 -6.08
C ALA A 200 -17.25 -13.03 -6.04
N LYS A 201 -16.56 -13.15 -7.18
CA LYS A 201 -15.28 -13.88 -7.26
C LYS A 201 -14.17 -13.00 -6.72
N ILE A 202 -13.78 -13.22 -5.47
CA ILE A 202 -12.77 -12.41 -4.78
C ILE A 202 -11.57 -13.26 -4.40
N HIS A 203 -10.39 -12.86 -4.84
CA HIS A 203 -9.11 -13.52 -4.58
C HIS A 203 -8.21 -12.64 -3.74
N VAL A 204 -7.58 -13.23 -2.72
CA VAL A 204 -6.63 -12.52 -1.85
C VAL A 204 -5.24 -12.60 -2.45
N ILE A 205 -4.76 -11.46 -2.95
CA ILE A 205 -3.39 -11.25 -3.41
C ILE A 205 -2.79 -10.15 -2.53
N PRO A 206 -2.09 -10.50 -1.45
CA PRO A 206 -1.55 -9.50 -0.53
C PRO A 206 -0.46 -8.64 -1.19
N ASN A 207 -0.08 -7.56 -0.53
CA ASN A 207 1.11 -6.84 -0.91
C ASN A 207 2.35 -7.69 -0.67
N GLY A 208 3.34 -7.56 -1.54
CA GLY A 208 4.56 -8.34 -1.47
C GLY A 208 5.80 -7.55 -1.14
N VAL A 209 6.83 -8.27 -0.76
CA VAL A 209 8.18 -7.77 -0.53
C VAL A 209 9.20 -8.67 -1.24
N ASP A 210 10.23 -8.06 -1.81
CA ASP A 210 11.40 -8.81 -2.29
C ASP A 210 12.26 -9.21 -1.08
N THR A 211 12.01 -10.43 -0.57
CA THR A 211 12.69 -10.91 0.62
C THR A 211 14.20 -11.07 0.41
N ALA A 212 14.65 -11.29 -0.80
CA ALA A 212 16.08 -11.41 -1.12
C ALA A 212 16.78 -10.05 -1.01
N SER A 213 16.16 -8.97 -1.52
CA SER A 213 16.74 -7.62 -1.47
C SER A 213 16.78 -7.04 -0.06
N PHE A 214 15.89 -7.46 0.83
CA PHE A 214 15.87 -7.07 2.25
C PHE A 214 16.65 -8.04 3.14
N SER A 215 17.28 -9.09 2.58
CA SER A 215 18.04 -10.05 3.37
C SER A 215 19.20 -9.37 4.08
N ARG A 216 19.29 -9.54 5.39
CA ARG A 216 20.39 -9.03 6.21
C ARG A 216 21.64 -9.86 5.93
N ARG A 217 22.75 -9.19 5.60
CA ARG A 217 24.04 -9.84 5.36
C ARG A 217 24.89 -9.99 6.62
N ASP A 218 24.62 -9.17 7.64
CA ASP A 218 25.43 -9.06 8.85
C ASP A 218 24.67 -9.53 10.09
N ALA A 219 25.39 -9.89 11.15
CA ALA A 219 24.82 -10.24 12.44
C ALA A 219 24.02 -9.05 13.02
N PRO A 220 22.94 -9.31 13.80
CA PRO A 220 22.22 -8.25 14.47
C PRO A 220 23.16 -7.45 15.40
N PRO A 221 22.91 -6.13 15.62
CA PRO A 221 23.72 -5.34 16.54
C PRO A 221 23.79 -5.99 17.91
N THR A 222 24.99 -5.98 18.51
CA THR A 222 25.21 -6.55 19.82
C THR A 222 24.49 -5.73 20.89
N PRO A 223 24.03 -6.32 22.00
CA PRO A 223 23.31 -5.61 23.05
C PRO A 223 24.09 -4.46 23.74
N THR A 224 25.40 -4.43 23.54
CA THR A 224 26.30 -3.40 24.12
C THR A 224 26.41 -2.13 23.27
N GLU A 225 25.95 -2.19 22.01
CA GLU A 225 25.96 -1.04 21.11
C GLU A 225 24.71 -0.18 21.27
N ARG A 226 24.83 1.09 20.90
CA ARG A 226 23.70 2.02 20.84
C ARG A 226 22.68 1.51 19.84
N GLN A 227 21.45 1.29 20.28
CA GLN A 227 20.42 0.63 19.49
C GLN A 227 19.50 1.69 18.84
N THR A 228 18.95 1.36 17.68
CA THR A 228 18.06 2.24 16.94
C THR A 228 16.67 1.64 16.81
N LEU A 229 15.68 2.34 17.35
CA LEU A 229 14.28 2.13 17.01
C LEU A 229 14.00 2.87 15.71
N LEU A 230 13.34 2.24 14.75
CA LEU A 230 13.13 2.77 13.41
C LEU A 230 11.64 2.97 13.10
N PHE A 231 11.30 4.09 12.46
CA PHE A 231 10.05 4.28 11.74
C PHE A 231 10.35 4.61 10.28
N VAL A 232 9.66 3.95 9.33
CA VAL A 232 9.78 4.21 7.89
C VAL A 232 8.42 4.60 7.33
N GLY A 233 8.36 5.68 6.54
CA GLY A 233 7.12 6.04 5.84
C GLY A 233 7.14 7.46 5.27
N SER A 234 6.38 7.66 4.19
CA SER A 234 6.18 8.98 3.59
C SER A 234 5.45 9.90 4.57
N MET A 235 6.03 11.04 4.93
CA MET A 235 5.49 11.94 5.96
C MET A 235 4.43 12.90 5.41
N ASP A 236 4.24 12.97 4.11
CA ASP A 236 3.10 13.63 3.46
C ASP A 236 1.80 12.82 3.59
N TYR A 237 1.87 11.53 3.95
CA TYR A 237 0.71 10.76 4.34
C TYR A 237 0.37 11.02 5.82
N HIS A 238 -0.79 11.65 6.04
CA HIS A 238 -1.23 12.11 7.36
C HIS A 238 -1.13 11.03 8.47
N ALA A 239 -1.47 9.77 8.17
CA ALA A 239 -1.41 8.70 9.15
C ALA A 239 0.02 8.43 9.67
N ASN A 240 1.05 8.61 8.83
CA ASN A 240 2.44 8.46 9.25
C ASN A 240 2.91 9.63 10.13
N SER A 241 2.62 10.86 9.71
CA SER A 241 3.01 12.04 10.48
C SER A 241 2.28 12.13 11.83
N GLU A 242 0.98 11.81 11.86
CA GLU A 242 0.21 11.72 13.11
C GLU A 242 0.79 10.68 14.07
N ALA A 243 1.06 9.48 13.57
CA ALA A 243 1.59 8.38 14.38
C ALA A 243 2.96 8.72 15.00
N VAL A 244 3.86 9.34 14.22
CA VAL A 244 5.18 9.73 14.70
C VAL A 244 5.09 10.84 15.75
N VAL A 245 4.25 11.86 15.50
CA VAL A 245 4.03 12.96 16.46
C VAL A 245 3.46 12.42 17.77
N TRP A 246 2.40 11.61 17.68
CA TRP A 246 1.80 10.99 18.86
C TRP A 246 2.81 10.13 19.64
N PHE A 247 3.57 9.29 18.96
CA PHE A 247 4.57 8.45 19.61
C PHE A 247 5.64 9.27 20.33
N CYS A 248 6.15 10.33 19.67
CA CYS A 248 7.18 11.18 20.24
C CYS A 248 6.68 12.00 21.44
N GLN A 249 5.40 12.36 21.46
CA GLN A 249 4.81 13.13 22.56
C GLN A 249 4.38 12.25 23.74
N GLU A 250 3.75 11.12 23.47
CA GLU A 250 3.08 10.32 24.50
C GLU A 250 3.91 9.10 24.97
N THR A 251 4.79 8.56 24.12
CA THR A 251 5.47 7.29 24.39
C THR A 251 6.98 7.47 24.54
N TRP A 252 7.61 8.20 23.64
CA TRP A 252 9.06 8.37 23.62
C TRP A 252 9.67 8.92 24.92
N PRO A 253 9.07 9.89 25.64
CA PRO A 253 9.64 10.39 26.88
C PRO A 253 9.85 9.28 27.93
N HIS A 254 8.92 8.32 28.03
CA HIS A 254 9.02 7.18 28.93
C HIS A 254 10.12 6.21 28.50
N ILE A 255 10.17 5.88 27.21
CA ILE A 255 11.20 5.05 26.60
C ILE A 255 12.58 5.68 26.77
N ALA A 256 12.71 6.96 26.49
CA ALA A 256 13.97 7.67 26.57
C ALA A 256 14.52 7.75 27.99
N ALA A 257 13.67 7.85 29.00
CA ALA A 257 14.06 7.84 30.40
C ALA A 257 14.55 6.45 30.84
N GLU A 258 13.87 5.39 30.41
CA GLU A 258 14.18 4.01 30.81
C GLU A 258 15.38 3.42 30.05
N PHE A 259 15.54 3.77 28.76
CA PHE A 259 16.55 3.18 27.87
C PHE A 259 17.51 4.26 27.31
N PRO A 260 18.55 4.66 28.07
CA PRO A 260 19.46 5.76 27.70
C PRO A 260 20.28 5.47 26.43
N ASN A 261 20.48 4.21 26.06
CA ASN A 261 21.23 3.79 24.88
C ASN A 261 20.35 3.52 23.64
N LEU A 262 19.08 3.94 23.65
CA LEU A 262 18.19 3.80 22.54
C LEU A 262 17.98 5.13 21.83
N ASP A 263 18.12 5.14 20.50
CA ASP A 263 17.82 6.27 19.63
C ASP A 263 16.58 5.97 18.80
N PHE A 264 15.86 7.00 18.37
CA PHE A 264 14.74 6.88 17.46
C PHE A 264 15.06 7.54 16.11
N LYS A 265 14.92 6.78 15.04
CA LYS A 265 15.18 7.25 13.68
C LYS A 265 13.91 7.22 12.84
N ILE A 266 13.56 8.35 12.26
CA ILE A 266 12.39 8.56 11.40
C ILE A 266 12.88 8.74 9.99
N VAL A 267 12.59 7.78 9.12
CA VAL A 267 13.01 7.76 7.71
C VAL A 267 11.79 7.97 6.82
N GLY A 268 11.81 9.04 6.02
CA GLY A 268 10.73 9.28 5.08
C GLY A 268 10.71 10.67 4.48
N ARG A 269 10.20 10.75 3.28
CA ARG A 269 10.15 11.99 2.49
C ARG A 269 9.13 12.99 3.05
N ASN A 270 9.37 14.27 2.71
CA ASN A 270 8.45 15.39 2.94
C ASN A 270 7.95 15.51 4.39
N PRO A 271 8.83 15.50 5.42
CA PRO A 271 8.41 15.70 6.80
C PRO A 271 7.82 17.11 6.97
N PRO A 272 6.56 17.23 7.45
CA PRO A 272 5.96 18.51 7.78
C PRO A 272 6.66 19.14 8.99
N PRO A 273 6.48 20.46 9.25
CA PRO A 273 7.08 21.13 10.40
C PRO A 273 6.80 20.45 11.75
N SER A 274 5.59 19.88 11.91
CA SER A 274 5.22 19.12 13.12
C SER A 274 6.11 17.90 13.37
N VAL A 275 6.61 17.25 12.32
CA VAL A 275 7.56 16.15 12.41
C VAL A 275 8.98 16.69 12.55
N GLN A 276 9.37 17.69 11.74
CA GLN A 276 10.72 18.26 11.80
C GLN A 276 11.10 18.77 13.21
N ASN A 277 10.14 19.37 13.92
CA ASN A 277 10.31 19.89 15.27
C ASN A 277 10.51 18.81 16.35
N LEU A 278 10.37 17.52 16.03
CA LEU A 278 10.65 16.41 16.95
C LEU A 278 12.15 16.08 17.05
N ALA A 279 12.97 16.61 16.13
CA ALA A 279 14.40 16.36 16.11
C ALA A 279 15.05 16.73 17.46
N SER A 280 15.91 15.85 17.96
CA SER A 280 16.63 16.01 19.22
C SER A 280 17.92 15.19 19.17
N PRO A 281 18.81 15.27 20.17
CA PRO A 281 20.03 14.45 20.19
C PRO A 281 19.78 12.95 20.04
N ARG A 282 18.57 12.48 20.35
CA ARG A 282 18.18 11.06 20.31
C ARG A 282 17.06 10.76 19.30
N ILE A 283 16.56 11.77 18.60
CA ILE A 283 15.55 11.60 17.52
C ILE A 283 16.14 12.19 16.24
N THR A 284 16.39 11.33 15.26
CA THR A 284 16.91 11.71 13.95
C THR A 284 15.82 11.63 12.89
N ILE A 285 15.66 12.68 12.09
CA ILE A 285 14.74 12.74 10.95
C ILE A 285 15.56 12.88 9.68
N THR A 286 15.53 11.85 8.82
CA THR A 286 16.40 11.80 7.64
C THR A 286 15.87 12.57 6.43
N GLY A 287 14.54 12.76 6.36
CA GLY A 287 13.92 13.19 5.11
C GLY A 287 13.95 12.07 4.05
N THR A 288 14.03 12.46 2.78
CA THR A 288 14.11 11.53 1.64
C THR A 288 15.46 10.82 1.61
N VAL A 289 15.45 9.52 1.50
CA VAL A 289 16.64 8.67 1.32
C VAL A 289 16.57 7.93 -0.01
N ALA A 290 17.74 7.63 -0.58
CA ALA A 290 17.81 6.88 -1.84
C ALA A 290 17.41 5.40 -1.66
N ASP A 291 17.77 4.82 -0.51
CA ASP A 291 17.51 3.41 -0.16
C ASP A 291 17.16 3.30 1.33
N VAL A 292 16.08 2.61 1.64
CA VAL A 292 15.64 2.38 3.03
C VAL A 292 16.27 1.13 3.67
N ARG A 293 16.77 0.19 2.87
CA ARG A 293 17.29 -1.10 3.34
C ARG A 293 18.42 -0.99 4.37
N PRO A 294 19.42 -0.09 4.21
CA PRO A 294 20.45 0.09 5.23
C PRO A 294 19.89 0.47 6.62
N TYR A 295 18.78 1.21 6.64
CA TYR A 295 18.13 1.60 7.90
C TYR A 295 17.46 0.41 8.59
N TYR A 296 16.79 -0.46 7.82
CA TYR A 296 16.26 -1.73 8.36
C TYR A 296 17.38 -2.60 8.91
N HIS A 297 18.50 -2.74 8.18
CA HIS A 297 19.62 -3.59 8.61
C HIS A 297 20.28 -3.09 9.91
N GLN A 298 20.27 -1.79 10.17
CA GLN A 298 20.81 -1.19 11.38
C GLN A 298 19.80 -1.13 12.52
N ALA A 299 18.52 -1.36 12.27
CA ALA A 299 17.49 -1.24 13.26
C ALA A 299 17.51 -2.41 14.27
N PHE A 300 17.34 -2.08 15.53
CA PHE A 300 17.06 -3.05 16.60
C PHE A 300 15.62 -3.57 16.50
N ALA A 301 14.67 -2.65 16.31
CA ALA A 301 13.28 -2.93 16.07
C ALA A 301 12.65 -1.84 15.20
N ILE A 302 11.58 -2.17 14.48
CA ILE A 302 10.74 -1.18 13.81
C ILE A 302 9.49 -0.90 14.63
N LEU A 303 9.08 0.36 14.64
CA LEU A 303 7.88 0.80 15.31
C LEU A 303 6.82 1.23 14.27
N VAL A 304 5.58 0.76 14.44
CA VAL A 304 4.45 1.11 13.56
C VAL A 304 3.25 1.54 14.40
N PRO A 305 3.28 2.75 15.01
CA PRO A 305 2.31 3.20 16.00
C PRO A 305 1.11 3.88 15.33
N LEU A 306 0.58 3.29 14.24
CA LEU A 306 -0.51 3.87 13.46
C LEU A 306 -1.84 3.78 14.20
N ARG A 307 -2.56 4.90 14.27
CA ARG A 307 -3.87 5.04 14.93
C ARG A 307 -4.98 5.38 13.92
N VAL A 308 -4.62 5.62 12.68
CA VAL A 308 -5.52 5.92 11.57
C VAL A 308 -4.97 5.34 10.28
N GLY A 309 -5.83 5.19 9.27
CA GLY A 309 -5.47 4.75 7.93
C GLY A 309 -5.91 3.32 7.65
N GLY A 310 -5.78 2.91 6.39
CA GLY A 310 -6.14 1.58 5.87
C GLY A 310 -5.02 0.99 4.99
N GLY A 311 -5.25 -0.20 4.44
CA GLY A 311 -4.35 -0.95 3.56
C GLY A 311 -3.17 -1.62 4.28
N THR A 312 -2.53 -2.58 3.64
CA THR A 312 -1.38 -3.32 4.19
C THR A 312 -0.16 -2.43 4.35
N ARG A 313 0.48 -2.51 5.49
CA ARG A 313 1.67 -1.71 5.84
C ARG A 313 2.94 -2.38 5.33
N LEU A 314 3.39 -2.02 4.13
CA LEU A 314 4.61 -2.55 3.51
C LEU A 314 5.83 -2.49 4.43
N LYS A 315 5.95 -1.44 5.25
CA LYS A 315 7.04 -1.30 6.23
C LYS A 315 7.13 -2.47 7.22
N ILE A 316 6.02 -3.14 7.53
CA ILE A 316 6.01 -4.36 8.37
C ILE A 316 6.58 -5.53 7.56
N LEU A 317 6.15 -5.71 6.32
CA LEU A 317 6.66 -6.77 5.45
C LEU A 317 8.16 -6.60 5.15
N GLU A 318 8.60 -5.36 4.93
CA GLU A 318 10.01 -5.01 4.75
C GLU A 318 10.84 -5.33 6.00
N ALA A 319 10.31 -5.00 7.20
CA ALA A 319 10.96 -5.34 8.47
C ALA A 319 11.05 -6.86 8.68
N MET A 320 9.97 -7.58 8.43
CA MET A 320 9.94 -9.05 8.51
C MET A 320 10.95 -9.66 7.54
N ALA A 321 10.99 -9.16 6.30
CA ALA A 321 11.96 -9.58 5.28
C ALA A 321 13.42 -9.26 5.68
N ALA A 322 13.66 -8.21 6.43
CA ALA A 322 14.96 -7.87 6.99
C ALA A 322 15.28 -8.59 8.32
N ALA A 323 14.39 -9.48 8.78
CA ALA A 323 14.47 -10.12 10.09
C ALA A 323 14.63 -9.11 11.24
N VAL A 324 13.88 -8.01 11.20
CA VAL A 324 13.83 -6.96 12.24
C VAL A 324 12.54 -7.11 13.02
N PRO A 325 12.58 -7.19 14.37
CA PRO A 325 11.38 -7.25 15.18
C PRO A 325 10.47 -6.06 14.96
N VAL A 326 9.17 -6.29 14.97
CA VAL A 326 8.14 -5.26 14.76
C VAL A 326 7.33 -5.06 16.03
N ILE A 327 7.20 -3.81 16.46
CA ILE A 327 6.22 -3.38 17.47
C ILE A 327 5.18 -2.54 16.72
N SER A 328 3.92 -2.94 16.78
CA SER A 328 2.85 -2.27 16.01
C SER A 328 1.57 -2.15 16.83
N THR A 329 0.77 -1.14 16.56
CA THR A 329 -0.65 -1.18 16.95
C THR A 329 -1.38 -2.27 16.18
N ARG A 330 -2.52 -2.75 16.69
CA ARG A 330 -3.39 -3.68 15.95
C ARG A 330 -3.84 -3.09 14.63
N LEU A 331 -4.17 -1.79 14.61
CA LEU A 331 -4.48 -1.08 13.36
C LEU A 331 -3.27 -1.00 12.42
N GLY A 332 -2.07 -0.81 12.96
CA GLY A 332 -0.83 -0.80 12.17
C GLY A 332 -0.54 -2.14 11.50
N ALA A 333 -0.90 -3.25 12.11
CA ALA A 333 -0.71 -4.61 11.60
C ALA A 333 -1.94 -5.15 10.83
N GLU A 334 -3.00 -4.36 10.68
CA GLU A 334 -4.24 -4.81 10.02
C GLU A 334 -3.95 -5.32 8.60
N GLY A 335 -4.53 -6.47 8.26
CA GLY A 335 -4.38 -7.11 6.94
C GLY A 335 -3.09 -7.91 6.77
N ILE A 336 -2.26 -8.05 7.81
CA ILE A 336 -1.09 -8.93 7.83
C ILE A 336 -1.41 -10.14 8.71
N SER A 337 -1.16 -11.36 8.20
CA SER A 337 -1.44 -12.62 8.91
C SER A 337 -0.38 -12.93 9.98
N ALA A 338 0.07 -11.91 10.72
CA ALA A 338 1.04 -12.05 11.80
C ALA A 338 0.35 -12.20 13.15
N GLN A 339 0.84 -13.10 13.97
CA GLN A 339 0.32 -13.37 15.32
C GLN A 339 1.16 -12.65 16.38
N ASP A 340 0.47 -12.09 17.38
CA ASP A 340 1.13 -11.44 18.50
C ASP A 340 2.06 -12.42 19.24
N GLN A 341 3.21 -11.91 19.67
CA GLN A 341 4.27 -12.63 20.37
C GLN A 341 4.92 -13.79 19.58
N LYS A 342 4.57 -13.96 18.29
CA LYS A 342 5.14 -14.97 17.43
C LYS A 342 5.90 -14.35 16.23
N GLU A 343 5.25 -13.53 15.44
CA GLU A 343 5.87 -12.80 14.32
C GLU A 343 5.95 -11.29 14.55
N ILE A 344 5.15 -10.76 15.50
CA ILE A 344 5.02 -9.33 15.79
C ILE A 344 4.71 -9.14 17.28
N LEU A 345 5.00 -7.94 17.82
CA LEU A 345 4.49 -7.51 19.12
C LEU A 345 3.40 -6.46 18.92
N LEU A 346 2.19 -6.75 19.39
CA LEU A 346 1.07 -5.83 19.30
C LEU A 346 0.97 -4.98 20.57
N ALA A 347 0.90 -3.66 20.38
CA ALA A 347 0.86 -2.68 21.45
C ALA A 347 0.08 -1.44 21.00
N ASP A 348 -1.06 -1.15 21.62
CA ASP A 348 -1.94 -0.04 21.24
C ASP A 348 -1.75 1.20 22.11
N THR A 349 -1.18 1.05 23.30
CA THR A 349 -0.96 2.12 24.28
C THR A 349 0.52 2.42 24.51
N PRO A 350 0.88 3.62 25.01
CA PRO A 350 2.25 3.95 25.38
C PRO A 350 2.88 2.94 26.36
N ALA A 351 2.10 2.48 27.34
CA ALA A 351 2.57 1.50 28.35
C ALA A 351 2.86 0.15 27.70
N GLU A 352 2.00 -0.34 26.81
CA GLU A 352 2.21 -1.58 26.07
C GLU A 352 3.42 -1.49 25.15
N MET A 353 3.61 -0.36 24.43
CA MET A 353 4.79 -0.15 23.56
C MET A 353 6.08 -0.15 24.35
N THR A 354 6.11 0.52 25.52
CA THR A 354 7.26 0.51 26.41
C THR A 354 7.53 -0.91 26.94
N SER A 355 6.49 -1.65 27.31
CA SER A 355 6.61 -3.04 27.76
C SER A 355 7.12 -3.97 26.67
N ALA A 356 6.59 -3.85 25.43
CA ALA A 356 7.05 -4.64 24.29
C ALA A 356 8.54 -4.38 23.99
N LEU A 357 8.96 -3.11 24.03
CA LEU A 357 10.35 -2.75 23.84
C LEU A 357 11.26 -3.29 24.95
N ARG A 358 10.84 -3.17 26.22
CA ARG A 358 11.55 -3.77 27.37
C ARG A 358 11.72 -5.26 27.17
N THR A 359 10.67 -5.95 26.76
CA THR A 359 10.71 -7.39 26.49
C THR A 359 11.72 -7.75 25.41
N LEU A 360 11.78 -7.00 24.31
CA LEU A 360 12.79 -7.22 23.26
C LEU A 360 14.22 -6.99 23.75
N LEU A 361 14.43 -5.99 24.61
CA LEU A 361 15.74 -5.64 25.15
C LEU A 361 16.25 -6.65 26.19
N THR A 362 15.34 -7.20 26.99
CA THR A 362 15.69 -8.08 28.13
C THR A 362 15.57 -9.57 27.83
N ASN A 363 14.89 -9.93 26.73
CA ASN A 363 14.68 -11.33 26.35
C ASN A 363 15.22 -11.62 24.93
N PRO A 364 16.53 -11.88 24.79
CA PRO A 364 17.16 -12.13 23.49
C PRO A 364 16.63 -13.39 22.79
N VAL A 365 16.15 -14.39 23.56
CA VAL A 365 15.56 -15.62 23.01
C VAL A 365 14.27 -15.30 22.28
N LEU A 366 13.37 -14.52 22.90
CA LEU A 366 12.14 -14.08 22.26
C LEU A 366 12.43 -13.19 21.06
N ALA A 367 13.36 -12.24 21.20
CA ALA A 367 13.76 -11.37 20.10
C ALA A 367 14.25 -12.17 18.88
N GLN A 368 15.05 -13.23 19.11
CA GLN A 368 15.52 -14.11 18.06
C GLN A 368 14.38 -14.94 17.45
N SER A 369 13.48 -15.47 18.25
CA SER A 369 12.30 -16.21 17.79
C SER A 369 11.40 -15.35 16.90
N LEU A 370 11.12 -14.11 17.33
CA LEU A 370 10.33 -13.14 16.56
C LEU A 370 10.97 -12.84 15.19
N ARG A 371 12.29 -12.63 15.15
CA ARG A 371 13.03 -12.41 13.89
C ARG A 371 12.88 -13.57 12.92
N GLN A 372 13.06 -14.79 13.40
CA GLN A 372 13.00 -16.00 12.58
C GLN A 372 11.57 -16.26 12.07
N SER A 373 10.59 -16.20 12.98
CA SER A 373 9.18 -16.43 12.63
C SER A 373 8.66 -15.37 11.64
N ALA A 374 8.98 -14.10 11.88
CA ALA A 374 8.62 -13.00 11.00
C ALA A 374 9.24 -13.15 9.60
N ARG A 375 10.52 -13.51 9.53
CA ARG A 375 11.22 -13.76 8.27
C ARG A 375 10.59 -14.93 7.51
N THR A 376 10.33 -16.05 8.18
CA THR A 376 9.66 -17.21 7.59
C THR A 376 8.26 -16.84 7.06
N LEU A 377 7.50 -16.06 7.80
CA LEU A 377 6.19 -15.57 7.35
C LEU A 377 6.32 -14.72 6.08
N ALA A 378 7.29 -13.80 6.04
CA ALA A 378 7.54 -12.97 4.85
C ALA A 378 7.90 -13.83 3.63
N GLU A 379 8.79 -14.82 3.79
CA GLU A 379 9.24 -15.70 2.71
C GLU A 379 8.14 -16.63 2.19
N THR A 380 7.29 -17.14 3.08
CA THR A 380 6.29 -18.15 2.72
C THR A 380 4.95 -17.57 2.24
N GLN A 381 4.62 -16.32 2.63
CA GLN A 381 3.33 -15.73 2.30
C GLN A 381 3.42 -14.42 1.49
N TYR A 382 4.50 -13.65 1.65
CA TYR A 382 4.61 -12.28 1.14
C TYR A 382 5.77 -12.07 0.16
N ASP A 383 6.59 -13.09 -0.11
CA ASP A 383 7.63 -12.99 -1.15
C ASP A 383 7.01 -12.80 -2.53
N LEU A 384 7.60 -11.93 -3.35
CA LEU A 384 7.08 -11.62 -4.69
C LEU A 384 6.94 -12.86 -5.58
N ARG A 385 7.78 -13.90 -5.39
CA ARG A 385 7.68 -15.16 -6.13
C ARG A 385 6.43 -15.93 -5.75
N VAL A 386 6.13 -16.02 -4.44
CA VAL A 386 4.89 -16.66 -3.94
C VAL A 386 3.65 -15.94 -4.47
N LEU A 387 3.70 -14.61 -4.53
CA LEU A 387 2.58 -13.81 -5.07
C LEU A 387 2.44 -13.97 -6.58
N SER A 388 3.56 -14.11 -7.31
CA SER A 388 3.55 -14.42 -8.74
C SER A 388 2.78 -15.70 -9.02
N ASP A 389 3.08 -16.78 -8.30
CA ASP A 389 2.42 -18.07 -8.47
C ASP A 389 0.93 -18.00 -8.11
N LYS A 390 0.57 -17.32 -7.02
CA LYS A 390 -0.84 -17.09 -6.64
C LYS A 390 -1.60 -16.32 -7.72
N LEU A 391 -1.00 -15.25 -8.25
CA LEU A 391 -1.65 -14.42 -9.26
C LEU A 391 -1.80 -15.16 -10.58
N ALA A 392 -0.78 -15.91 -11.01
CA ALA A 392 -0.84 -16.75 -12.20
C ALA A 392 -1.94 -17.83 -12.09
N ALA A 393 -2.08 -18.45 -10.91
CA ALA A 393 -3.15 -19.40 -10.65
C ALA A 393 -4.56 -18.77 -10.78
N VAL A 394 -4.74 -17.54 -10.27
CA VAL A 394 -6.01 -16.81 -10.42
C VAL A 394 -6.30 -16.52 -11.89
N TYR A 395 -5.31 -16.13 -12.67
CA TYR A 395 -5.51 -15.83 -14.09
C TYR A 395 -5.71 -17.07 -14.97
N SER A 396 -5.23 -18.23 -14.53
CA SER A 396 -5.46 -19.49 -15.25
C SER A 396 -6.88 -20.06 -15.07
N LEU A 397 -7.69 -19.48 -14.19
CA LEU A 397 -9.09 -19.88 -13.98
C LEU A 397 -10.06 -19.30 -15.04
N ILE A 398 -9.54 -18.54 -16.00
CA ILE A 398 -10.28 -17.90 -17.11
C ILE A 398 -10.09 -18.68 -18.39
#